data_00534fd4ddb9cdd96bd47581f0083245
#
_entry.id   00534fd4ddb9cdd96bd47581f0083245
#
_cell.length_a   1.000
_cell.length_b   1.000
_cell.length_c   1.000
_cell.angle_alpha   90.00
_cell.angle_beta   90.00
_cell.angle_gamma   90.00
#
_symmetry.space_group_name_H-M   'P 1'
#
loop_
_entity.id
_entity.type
_entity.pdbx_description
1 polymer ?
#
loop_
_entity_poly.entity_id
_entity_poly.type
_entity_poly.pdbx_seq_one_letter_code
_entity_poly.pdbx_strand_id
1 'polypeptide(L)'
;MRLTLETTTLTVGRNIGNEGTVTNQILEQFIKDEVLTRLEYATITHGMGIYKGTMEAIVCFSVTGRQYEDALFEVGEAYKRAFRQDSVMYSCDMREVSFK
;
A
#
# COMPACT_ATOMS: atom_id res chain seq x y z
N MET A 1 -11.28 20.93 14.38
CA MET A 1 -9.90 21.40 14.20
C MET A 1 -9.34 20.91 12.86
N ARG A 2 -8.71 21.79 12.13
CA ARG A 2 -8.01 21.45 10.90
C ARG A 2 -6.54 21.24 11.17
N LEU A 3 -6.00 20.20 10.60
CA LEU A 3 -4.58 19.86 10.69
C LEU A 3 -4.02 19.70 9.29
N THR A 4 -2.78 20.11 9.11
CA THR A 4 -2.04 19.78 7.90
C THR A 4 -1.15 18.58 8.22
N LEU A 5 -1.44 17.44 7.62
CA LEU A 5 -0.76 16.18 7.90
C LEU A 5 -0.15 15.61 6.64
N GLU A 6 0.99 14.95 6.83
CA GLU A 6 1.65 14.22 5.77
C GLU A 6 0.92 12.90 5.55
N THR A 7 0.58 12.62 4.28
CA THR A 7 -0.03 11.33 3.88
C THR A 7 0.97 10.59 3.01
N THR A 8 1.30 9.38 3.41
CA THR A 8 2.20 8.51 2.65
C THR A 8 1.39 7.35 2.09
N THR A 9 1.56 7.09 0.80
CA THR A 9 0.85 6.03 0.10
C THR A 9 1.85 5.04 -0.47
N LEU A 10 1.65 3.77 -0.14
CA LEU A 10 2.35 2.64 -0.74
C LEU A 10 1.47 2.09 -1.85
N THR A 11 1.97 2.07 -3.07
CA THR A 11 1.29 1.50 -4.22
C THR A 11 2.02 0.26 -4.70
N VAL A 12 1.31 -0.86 -4.77
CA VAL A 12 1.89 -2.14 -5.17
C VAL A 12 1.10 -2.76 -6.31
N GLY A 13 1.81 -3.40 -7.24
CA GLY A 13 1.19 -4.17 -8.30
C GLY A 13 0.74 -5.53 -7.79
N ARG A 14 -0.27 -6.08 -8.42
CA ARG A 14 -0.83 -7.39 -8.06
C ARG A 14 -0.41 -8.51 -8.99
N ASN A 15 0.52 -8.28 -9.91
CA ASN A 15 1.12 -9.35 -10.71
C ASN A 15 2.31 -9.95 -9.96
N ILE A 16 2.39 -11.28 -9.97
CA ILE A 16 3.52 -12.01 -9.37
C ILE A 16 4.47 -12.37 -10.50
N GLY A 17 5.33 -11.41 -10.89
CA GLY A 17 6.18 -11.58 -12.05
C GLY A 17 5.36 -11.98 -13.26
N ASN A 18 5.74 -13.09 -13.91
CA ASN A 18 4.97 -13.70 -15.02
C ASN A 18 4.14 -14.91 -14.56
N GLU A 19 3.99 -15.11 -13.26
CA GLU A 19 3.47 -16.35 -12.69
C GLU A 19 2.04 -16.29 -12.19
N GLY A 20 1.35 -15.19 -12.43
CA GLY A 20 -0.03 -15.06 -11.98
C GLY A 20 -0.27 -13.74 -11.25
N THR A 21 -1.32 -13.72 -10.45
CA THR A 21 -1.75 -12.51 -9.75
C THR A 21 -2.01 -12.79 -8.28
N VAL A 22 -1.88 -11.73 -7.49
CA VAL A 22 -2.33 -11.73 -6.10
C VAL A 22 -3.85 -11.65 -6.12
N THR A 23 -4.54 -12.76 -5.86
CA THR A 23 -5.99 -12.81 -5.83
C THR A 23 -6.53 -12.03 -4.63
N ASN A 24 -7.83 -11.76 -4.63
CA ASN A 24 -8.45 -11.08 -3.48
C ASN A 24 -8.25 -11.87 -2.19
N GLN A 25 -8.35 -13.19 -2.26
CA GLN A 25 -8.16 -14.06 -1.10
C GLN A 25 -6.71 -13.99 -0.57
N ILE A 26 -5.74 -14.03 -1.46
CA ILE A 26 -4.32 -13.94 -1.10
C ILE A 26 -4.01 -12.56 -0.52
N LEU A 27 -4.55 -11.50 -1.13
CA LEU A 27 -4.37 -10.14 -0.63
C LEU A 27 -4.98 -9.97 0.75
N GLU A 28 -6.19 -10.50 0.97
CA GLU A 28 -6.85 -10.43 2.27
C GLU A 28 -6.03 -11.12 3.35
N GLN A 29 -5.44 -12.28 3.03
CA GLN A 29 -4.58 -12.99 3.97
C GLN A 29 -3.31 -12.19 4.28
N PHE A 30 -2.71 -11.57 3.26
CA PHE A 30 -1.57 -10.69 3.45
C PHE A 30 -1.92 -9.51 4.37
N ILE A 31 -3.08 -8.90 4.16
CA ILE A 31 -3.54 -7.79 4.99
C ILE A 31 -3.66 -8.24 6.45
N LYS A 32 -4.27 -9.40 6.70
CA LYS A 32 -4.40 -9.94 8.05
C LYS A 32 -3.05 -10.23 8.71
N ASP A 33 -2.14 -10.83 7.97
CA ASP A 33 -0.86 -11.28 8.53
C ASP A 33 0.17 -10.15 8.66
N GLU A 34 0.20 -9.22 7.71
CA GLU A 34 1.29 -8.26 7.60
C GLU A 34 0.88 -6.81 7.81
N VAL A 35 -0.35 -6.44 7.46
CA VAL A 35 -0.80 -5.06 7.56
C VAL A 35 -1.43 -4.79 8.92
N LEU A 36 -2.40 -5.60 9.34
CA LEU A 36 -3.12 -5.41 10.59
C LEU A 36 -2.21 -5.56 11.82
N THR A 37 -1.12 -6.30 11.70
CA THR A 37 -0.14 -6.46 12.77
C THR A 37 0.77 -5.24 12.95
N ARG A 38 0.80 -4.34 11.96
CA ARG A 38 1.70 -3.18 11.97
C ARG A 38 0.98 -1.84 11.97
N LEU A 39 -0.19 -1.77 11.36
CA LEU A 39 -0.92 -0.52 11.17
C LEU A 39 -2.27 -0.56 11.86
N GLU A 40 -2.45 0.37 12.77
CA GLU A 40 -3.72 0.57 13.48
C GLU A 40 -4.73 1.31 12.60
N TYR A 41 -4.24 2.20 11.74
CA TYR A 41 -5.05 3.02 10.84
C TYR A 41 -4.43 3.01 9.45
N ALA A 42 -5.20 2.72 8.45
CA ALA A 42 -4.80 2.83 7.05
C ALA A 42 -6.03 2.86 6.17
N THR A 43 -5.88 3.44 4.99
CA THR A 43 -6.90 3.38 3.96
C THR A 43 -6.38 2.48 2.84
N ILE A 44 -7.19 1.55 2.40
CA ILE A 44 -6.85 0.63 1.33
C ILE A 44 -7.73 0.93 0.14
N THR A 45 -7.12 1.21 -1.01
CA THR A 45 -7.83 1.47 -2.25
C THR A 45 -7.33 0.54 -3.34
N HIS A 46 -8.22 0.20 -4.26
CA HIS A 46 -7.90 -0.65 -5.40
C HIS A 46 -7.95 0.16 -6.67
N GLY A 47 -7.11 -0.17 -7.62
CA GLY A 47 -7.05 0.57 -8.87
C GLY A 47 -6.42 -0.24 -9.99
N MET A 48 -6.15 0.47 -11.06
CA MET A 48 -5.50 -0.07 -12.25
C MET A 48 -4.31 0.81 -12.58
N GLY A 49 -3.16 0.20 -12.80
CA GLY A 49 -1.96 0.90 -13.23
C GLY A 49 -1.51 0.45 -14.60
N ILE A 50 -0.60 1.22 -15.17
CA ILE A 50 0.08 0.85 -16.41
C ILE A 50 1.57 0.81 -16.10
N TYR A 51 2.19 -0.34 -16.36
CA TYR A 51 3.61 -0.53 -16.17
C TYR A 51 4.21 -1.17 -17.42
N LYS A 52 5.18 -0.49 -18.01
CA LYS A 52 5.82 -0.92 -19.27
C LYS A 52 4.80 -1.27 -20.35
N GLY A 53 3.77 -0.43 -20.49
CA GLY A 53 2.73 -0.60 -21.51
C GLY A 53 1.71 -1.69 -21.22
N THR A 54 1.75 -2.31 -20.03
CA THR A 54 0.83 -3.37 -19.62
C THR A 54 -0.02 -2.89 -18.48
N MET A 55 -1.32 -3.11 -18.56
CA MET A 55 -2.25 -2.82 -17.49
C MET A 55 -2.13 -3.88 -16.40
N GLU A 56 -2.12 -3.45 -15.14
CA GLU A 56 -2.18 -4.37 -14.01
C GLU A 56 -3.04 -3.81 -12.89
N ALA A 57 -3.70 -4.69 -12.18
CA ALA A 57 -4.40 -4.32 -10.96
C ALA A 57 -3.37 -3.87 -9.91
N ILE A 58 -3.72 -2.84 -9.16
CA ILE A 58 -2.89 -2.33 -8.08
C ILE A 58 -3.69 -2.23 -6.79
N VAL A 59 -2.99 -2.16 -5.66
CA VAL A 59 -3.58 -1.83 -4.37
C VAL A 59 -2.71 -0.76 -3.72
N CYS A 60 -3.37 0.20 -3.07
CA CYS A 60 -2.72 1.27 -2.36
C CYS A 60 -3.05 1.20 -0.88
N PHE A 61 -2.03 1.41 -0.06
CA PHE A 61 -2.16 1.52 1.39
C PHE A 61 -1.72 2.92 1.77
N SER A 62 -2.62 3.72 2.36
CA SER A 62 -2.32 5.10 2.73
C SER A 62 -2.40 5.28 4.23
N VAL A 63 -1.43 5.98 4.77
CA VAL A 63 -1.40 6.37 6.19
C VAL A 63 -1.26 7.88 6.30
N THR A 64 -1.90 8.45 7.30
CA THR A 64 -1.83 9.88 7.60
C THR A 64 -1.13 10.08 8.92
N GLY A 65 -0.05 10.87 8.89
CA GLY A 65 0.82 11.09 10.04
C GLY A 65 2.15 10.36 9.89
N ARG A 66 3.24 11.07 10.23
CA ARG A 66 4.60 10.54 10.09
C ARG A 66 4.89 9.34 10.96
N GLN A 67 4.19 9.22 12.08
CA GLN A 67 4.40 8.12 13.03
C GLN A 67 4.10 6.74 12.44
N TYR A 68 3.35 6.68 11.33
CA TYR A 68 3.00 5.40 10.67
C TYR A 68 3.90 5.07 9.49
N GLU A 69 4.81 5.95 9.13
CA GLU A 69 5.63 5.81 7.92
C GLU A 69 6.53 4.58 7.95
N ASP A 70 7.22 4.37 9.07
CA ASP A 70 8.12 3.22 9.21
C ASP A 70 7.35 1.89 9.13
N ALA A 71 6.18 1.83 9.75
CA ALA A 71 5.34 0.63 9.67
C ALA A 71 4.87 0.38 8.24
N LEU A 72 4.55 1.44 7.49
CA LEU A 72 4.16 1.31 6.08
C LEU A 72 5.33 0.80 5.24
N PHE A 73 6.56 1.25 5.51
CA PHE A 73 7.74 0.74 4.82
C PHE A 73 7.96 -0.75 5.09
N GLU A 74 7.70 -1.20 6.31
CA GLU A 74 7.75 -2.62 6.65
C GLU A 74 6.71 -3.43 5.88
N VAL A 75 5.50 -2.88 5.70
CA VAL A 75 4.46 -3.51 4.87
C VAL A 75 4.95 -3.66 3.43
N GLY A 76 5.55 -2.62 2.88
CA GLY A 76 6.09 -2.65 1.52
C GLY A 76 7.17 -3.70 1.34
N GLU A 77 8.08 -3.82 2.32
CA GLU A 77 9.13 -4.84 2.30
C GLU A 77 8.54 -6.25 2.40
N ALA A 78 7.53 -6.44 3.23
CA ALA A 78 6.83 -7.72 3.34
C ALA A 78 6.14 -8.10 2.02
N TYR A 79 5.52 -7.13 1.37
CA TYR A 79 4.86 -7.35 0.08
C TYR A 79 5.86 -7.75 -1.01
N LYS A 80 7.01 -7.08 -1.07
CA LYS A 80 8.07 -7.42 -2.01
C LYS A 80 8.53 -8.87 -1.84
N ARG A 81 8.75 -9.28 -0.59
CA ARG A 81 9.18 -10.66 -0.29
C ARG A 81 8.10 -11.68 -0.63
N ALA A 82 6.86 -11.40 -0.23
CA ALA A 82 5.77 -12.35 -0.40
C ALA A 82 5.42 -12.58 -1.87
N PHE A 83 5.50 -11.55 -2.71
CA PHE A 83 5.00 -11.59 -4.08
C PHE A 83 6.08 -11.29 -5.12
N ARG A 84 7.33 -11.39 -4.73
CA ARG A 84 8.48 -11.25 -5.63
C ARG A 84 8.46 -9.97 -6.46
N GLN A 85 8.19 -8.84 -5.80
CA GLN A 85 8.23 -7.54 -6.44
C GLN A 85 9.65 -6.98 -6.38
N ASP A 86 10.15 -6.46 -7.50
CA ASP A 86 11.46 -5.81 -7.54
C ASP A 86 11.43 -4.48 -6.79
N SER A 87 10.30 -3.76 -6.90
CA SER A 87 10.12 -2.48 -6.24
C SER A 87 8.66 -2.23 -5.94
N VAL A 88 8.42 -1.31 -5.01
CA VAL A 88 7.10 -0.77 -4.71
C VAL A 88 7.21 0.74 -4.70
N MET A 89 6.11 1.44 -4.93
CA MET A 89 6.12 2.90 -5.02
C MET A 89 5.59 3.52 -3.74
N TYR A 90 6.32 4.52 -3.24
CA TYR A 90 5.84 5.37 -2.14
C TYR A 90 5.66 6.78 -2.68
N SER A 91 4.55 7.40 -2.31
CA SER A 91 4.32 8.81 -2.58
C SER A 91 3.91 9.51 -1.29
N CYS A 92 4.18 10.80 -1.20
CA CYS A 92 3.93 11.58 -0.01
C CYS A 92 3.32 12.92 -0.37
N ASP A 93 2.21 13.25 0.29
CA ASP A 93 1.51 14.52 0.12
C ASP A 93 1.27 15.18 1.47
N MET A 94 1.10 16.49 1.43
CA MET A 94 0.57 17.23 2.58
C MET A 94 -0.93 17.44 2.34
N ARG A 95 -1.74 17.09 3.33
CA ARG A 95 -3.19 17.24 3.27
C ARG A 95 -3.72 18.02 4.45
N GLU A 96 -4.74 18.81 4.18
CA GLU A 96 -5.53 19.43 5.23
C GLU A 96 -6.60 18.43 5.67
N VAL A 97 -6.62 18.08 6.95
CA VAL A 97 -7.46 17.02 7.50
C VAL A 97 -8.28 17.57 8.67
N SER A 98 -9.54 17.20 8.71
CA SER A 98 -10.43 17.51 9.83
C SER A 98 -11.08 16.23 10.33
N PHE A 99 -11.03 16.04 11.62
CA PHE A 99 -11.75 14.93 12.28
C PHE A 99 -12.98 15.53 12.98
N LYS A 100 -14.16 15.15 12.55
CA LYS A 100 -15.42 15.70 13.06
C LYS A 100 -16.25 14.64 13.75
#